data_160b99bffe79c4089853371f34ab16a5
#
_entry.id   160b99bffe79c4089853371f34ab16a5
#
_cell.length_a   1.000
_cell.length_b   1.000
_cell.length_c   1.000
_cell.angle_alpha   90.00
_cell.angle_beta   90.00
_cell.angle_gamma   90.00
#
_symmetry.space_group_name_H-M   'P 1'
#
loop_
_entity.id
_entity.type
_entity.pdbx_description
1 polymer ?
#
loop_
_entity_poly.entity_id
_entity_poly.type
_entity_poly.pdbx_seq_one_letter_code
_entity_poly.pdbx_strand_id
1 'polypeptide(L)'
;MKQTIKCLIAAFAAMLMSVAAFAQVTTAALGGRVVDANGEPIVGAAVVATHEPSGTVYGVITNADGRYAINGMRAGGPYKVEMSCLGYQPLTYTDVNLQLAETFALNGQLAEDSEMLGEAMVIAASASKFSAQKMGSATNISSKE
;
A
#
# COMPACT_ATOMS: atom_id res chain seq x y z
N MET A 1 40.36 -24.06 -47.94
CA MET A 1 40.00 -22.66 -47.59
C MET A 1 38.51 -22.31 -47.72
N LYS A 2 37.82 -22.66 -48.80
CA LYS A 2 36.38 -22.35 -48.97
C LYS A 2 35.46 -23.05 -47.98
N GLN A 3 35.79 -24.27 -47.53
CA GLN A 3 35.00 -25.03 -46.55
C GLN A 3 35.16 -24.46 -45.12
N THR A 4 36.36 -24.07 -44.73
CA THR A 4 36.66 -23.49 -43.43
C THR A 4 35.98 -22.14 -43.24
N ILE A 5 35.89 -21.32 -44.29
CA ILE A 5 35.19 -20.03 -44.27
C ILE A 5 33.68 -20.23 -44.10
N LYS A 6 33.09 -21.26 -44.74
CA LYS A 6 31.68 -21.58 -44.60
C LYS A 6 31.34 -22.06 -43.17
N CYS A 7 32.22 -22.85 -42.56
CA CYS A 7 32.05 -23.26 -41.15
C CYS A 7 32.18 -22.11 -40.17
N LEU A 8 33.09 -21.16 -40.42
CA LEU A 8 33.24 -19.94 -39.62
C LEU A 8 32.02 -19.02 -39.71
N ILE A 9 31.48 -18.85 -40.91
CA ILE A 9 30.26 -18.03 -41.11
C ILE A 9 29.04 -18.70 -40.43
N ALA A 10 28.90 -20.02 -40.53
CA ALA A 10 27.82 -20.76 -39.87
C ALA A 10 27.92 -20.71 -38.33
N ALA A 11 29.14 -20.80 -37.79
CA ALA A 11 29.40 -20.68 -36.37
C ALA A 11 29.09 -19.26 -35.86
N PHE A 12 29.45 -18.24 -36.63
CA PHE A 12 29.17 -16.83 -36.31
C PHE A 12 27.66 -16.52 -36.38
N ALA A 13 26.95 -17.08 -37.37
CA ALA A 13 25.51 -16.96 -37.51
C ALA A 13 24.77 -17.67 -36.36
N ALA A 14 25.25 -18.86 -35.93
CA ALA A 14 24.70 -19.57 -34.79
C ALA A 14 24.91 -18.80 -33.45
N MET A 15 26.05 -18.10 -33.34
CA MET A 15 26.36 -17.28 -32.16
C MET A 15 25.47 -16.02 -32.07
N LEU A 16 25.08 -15.44 -33.21
CA LEU A 16 24.15 -14.30 -33.26
C LEU A 16 22.70 -14.69 -32.96
N MET A 17 22.29 -15.94 -33.18
CA MET A 17 20.95 -16.41 -32.85
C MET A 17 20.74 -16.69 -31.36
N SER A 18 21.78 -16.82 -30.55
CA SER A 18 21.67 -17.09 -29.11
C SER A 18 21.34 -15.86 -28.26
N VAL A 19 21.29 -14.66 -28.81
CA VAL A 19 21.04 -13.40 -28.06
C VAL A 19 19.56 -13.09 -27.91
N ALA A 20 18.65 -13.84 -28.53
CA ALA A 20 17.21 -13.62 -28.45
C ALA A 20 16.52 -14.41 -27.31
N ALA A 21 17.21 -14.65 -26.19
CA ALA A 21 16.57 -15.09 -24.98
C ALA A 21 15.88 -13.86 -24.34
N PHE A 22 14.70 -13.52 -24.83
CA PHE A 22 13.83 -12.58 -24.13
C PHE A 22 13.58 -13.14 -22.74
N ALA A 23 14.05 -12.43 -21.73
CA ALA A 23 13.69 -12.73 -20.35
C ALA A 23 12.16 -12.68 -20.26
N GLN A 24 11.52 -13.83 -20.14
CA GLN A 24 10.07 -13.91 -19.98
C GLN A 24 9.70 -13.26 -18.66
N VAL A 25 8.93 -12.18 -18.73
CA VAL A 25 8.39 -11.53 -17.52
C VAL A 25 7.39 -12.49 -16.92
N THR A 26 7.75 -13.07 -15.76
CA THR A 26 6.92 -14.04 -15.04
C THR A 26 6.18 -13.41 -13.84
N THR A 27 6.21 -12.09 -13.78
CA THR A 27 5.60 -11.31 -12.69
C THR A 27 4.49 -10.41 -13.22
N ALA A 28 3.62 -10.01 -12.30
CA ALA A 28 2.61 -9.00 -12.50
C ALA A 28 2.95 -7.72 -11.72
N ALA A 29 2.23 -6.66 -11.95
CA ALA A 29 2.33 -5.43 -11.19
C ALA A 29 0.93 -4.91 -10.82
N LEU A 30 0.87 -4.18 -9.70
CA LEU A 30 -0.32 -3.47 -9.25
C LEU A 30 0.04 -1.99 -9.13
N GLY A 31 -0.73 -1.11 -9.72
CA GLY A 31 -0.52 0.32 -9.63
C GLY A 31 -1.82 1.10 -9.62
N GLY A 32 -1.77 2.33 -9.17
CA GLY A 32 -2.95 3.17 -9.14
C GLY A 32 -2.73 4.46 -8.38
N ARG A 33 -3.85 5.08 -8.02
CA ARG A 33 -3.89 6.33 -7.27
C ARG A 33 -4.87 6.23 -6.10
N VAL A 34 -4.47 6.76 -4.96
CA VAL A 34 -5.33 6.89 -3.77
C VAL A 34 -5.68 8.34 -3.59
N VAL A 35 -6.97 8.64 -3.49
CA VAL A 35 -7.52 9.98 -3.34
C VAL A 35 -8.52 10.02 -2.19
N ASP A 36 -8.81 11.22 -1.71
CA ASP A 36 -9.88 11.46 -0.74
C ASP A 36 -11.26 11.59 -1.42
N ALA A 37 -12.29 11.93 -0.64
CA ALA A 37 -13.65 12.15 -1.13
C ALA A 37 -13.75 13.35 -2.09
N ASN A 38 -12.82 14.31 -2.03
CA ASN A 38 -12.77 15.50 -2.87
C ASN A 38 -11.97 15.26 -4.16
N GLY A 39 -11.29 14.10 -4.28
CA GLY A 39 -10.40 13.76 -5.39
C GLY A 39 -8.97 14.26 -5.21
N GLU A 40 -8.61 14.75 -4.02
CA GLU A 40 -7.25 15.16 -3.70
C GLU A 40 -6.36 13.93 -3.43
N PRO A 41 -5.07 13.98 -3.83
CA PRO A 41 -4.16 12.86 -3.63
C PRO A 41 -3.81 12.67 -2.15
N ILE A 42 -3.94 11.44 -1.65
CA ILE A 42 -3.51 11.08 -0.30
C ILE A 42 -2.06 10.63 -0.34
N VAL A 43 -1.19 11.42 0.30
CA VAL A 43 0.25 11.15 0.43
C VAL A 43 0.50 10.24 1.63
N GLY A 44 1.37 9.24 1.48
CA GLY A 44 1.74 8.36 2.58
C GLY A 44 0.70 7.32 2.96
N ALA A 45 -0.35 7.12 2.14
CA ALA A 45 -1.28 6.03 2.34
C ALA A 45 -0.58 4.68 2.12
N ALA A 46 -0.79 3.74 3.03
CA ALA A 46 -0.29 2.39 2.91
C ALA A 46 -1.20 1.56 1.99
N VAL A 47 -0.61 0.90 1.01
CA VAL A 47 -1.27 -0.06 0.13
C VAL A 47 -0.65 -1.42 0.36
N VAL A 48 -1.43 -2.36 0.86
CA VAL A 48 -0.99 -3.72 1.19
C VAL A 48 -1.79 -4.71 0.34
N ALA A 49 -1.09 -5.52 -0.45
CA ALA A 49 -1.68 -6.57 -1.25
C ALA A 49 -1.25 -7.94 -0.72
N THR A 50 -2.19 -8.75 -0.32
CA THR A 50 -1.97 -10.11 0.19
C THR A 50 -2.45 -11.13 -0.84
N HIS A 51 -1.55 -11.99 -1.31
CA HIS A 51 -1.90 -13.13 -2.15
C HIS A 51 -2.49 -14.23 -1.29
N GLU A 52 -3.80 -14.41 -1.30
CA GLU A 52 -4.50 -15.33 -0.38
C GLU A 52 -4.00 -16.79 -0.48
N PRO A 53 -3.79 -17.36 -1.69
CA PRO A 53 -3.38 -18.77 -1.78
C PRO A 53 -1.97 -19.06 -1.20
N SER A 54 -1.06 -18.08 -1.20
CA SER A 54 0.31 -18.29 -0.68
C SER A 54 0.61 -17.51 0.60
N GLY A 55 -0.29 -16.60 1.03
CA GLY A 55 -0.05 -15.72 2.16
C GLY A 55 1.05 -14.68 1.93
N THR A 56 1.52 -14.50 0.69
CA THR A 56 2.57 -13.52 0.39
C THR A 56 2.01 -12.11 0.45
N VAL A 57 2.68 -11.23 1.18
CA VAL A 57 2.29 -9.84 1.38
C VAL A 57 3.24 -8.91 0.64
N TYR A 58 2.68 -7.96 -0.08
CA TYR A 58 3.37 -6.88 -0.77
C TYR A 58 2.86 -5.55 -0.22
N GLY A 59 3.76 -4.60 0.06
CA GLY A 59 3.37 -3.30 0.61
C GLY A 59 4.12 -2.15 -0.02
N VAL A 60 3.44 -1.02 -0.17
CA VAL A 60 4.01 0.24 -0.65
C VAL A 60 3.24 1.42 -0.03
N ILE A 61 3.85 2.59 -0.02
CA ILE A 61 3.20 3.85 0.36
C ILE A 61 3.01 4.74 -0.87
N THR A 62 1.95 5.55 -0.87
CA THR A 62 1.69 6.52 -1.95
C THR A 62 2.68 7.69 -1.93
N ASN A 63 3.03 8.18 -3.11
CA ASN A 63 3.89 9.35 -3.29
C ASN A 63 3.11 10.68 -3.14
N ALA A 64 3.76 11.82 -3.43
CA ALA A 64 3.17 13.15 -3.35
C ALA A 64 1.95 13.36 -4.26
N ASP A 65 1.83 12.60 -5.35
CA ASP A 65 0.68 12.62 -6.27
C ASP A 65 -0.41 11.60 -5.89
N GLY A 66 -0.29 10.92 -4.74
CA GLY A 66 -1.16 9.84 -4.31
C GLY A 66 -1.01 8.57 -5.14
N ARG A 67 0.05 8.45 -5.96
CA ARG A 67 0.29 7.29 -6.82
C ARG A 67 1.12 6.22 -6.11
N TYR A 68 0.87 4.97 -6.46
CA TYR A 68 1.64 3.83 -5.99
C TYR A 68 1.88 2.82 -7.11
N ALA A 69 2.93 2.01 -6.96
CA ALA A 69 3.21 0.89 -7.84
C ALA A 69 3.91 -0.22 -7.06
N ILE A 70 3.38 -1.43 -7.13
CA ILE A 70 3.95 -2.66 -6.58
C ILE A 70 4.35 -3.53 -7.76
N ASN A 71 5.64 -3.74 -7.94
CA ASN A 71 6.19 -4.56 -9.02
C ASN A 71 6.63 -5.94 -8.49
N GLY A 72 6.80 -6.89 -9.39
CA GLY A 72 7.33 -8.20 -9.04
C GLY A 72 6.34 -9.08 -8.27
N MET A 73 5.04 -8.82 -8.42
CA MET A 73 3.99 -9.62 -7.80
C MET A 73 3.79 -10.94 -8.55
N ARG A 74 3.31 -11.95 -7.86
CA ARG A 74 2.93 -13.22 -8.47
C ARG A 74 1.71 -13.02 -9.35
N ALA A 75 1.75 -13.53 -10.58
CA ALA A 75 0.57 -13.54 -11.44
C ALA A 75 -0.51 -14.51 -10.90
N GLY A 76 -1.76 -14.18 -11.14
CA GLY A 76 -2.92 -14.91 -10.64
C GLY A 76 -3.54 -14.18 -9.45
N GLY A 77 -4.17 -14.91 -8.57
CA GLY A 77 -4.89 -14.42 -7.39
C GLY A 77 -5.69 -15.56 -6.74
N PRO A 78 -6.67 -15.26 -5.89
CA PRO A 78 -7.13 -13.90 -5.54
C PRO A 78 -6.16 -13.15 -4.63
N TYR A 79 -6.15 -11.83 -4.79
CA TYR A 79 -5.47 -10.91 -3.88
C TYR A 79 -6.49 -10.12 -3.06
N LYS A 80 -6.19 -9.95 -1.78
CA LYS A 80 -6.83 -8.95 -0.92
C LYS A 80 -5.94 -7.71 -0.91
N VAL A 81 -6.47 -6.56 -1.36
CA VAL A 81 -5.75 -5.29 -1.38
C VAL A 81 -6.39 -4.36 -0.37
N GLU A 82 -5.62 -3.89 0.59
CA GLU A 82 -6.05 -2.98 1.64
C GLU A 82 -5.31 -1.65 1.49
N MET A 83 -6.07 -0.56 1.47
CA MET A 83 -5.57 0.81 1.41
C MET A 83 -5.95 1.52 2.70
N SER A 84 -4.97 2.07 3.41
CA SER A 84 -5.20 2.73 4.70
C SER A 84 -4.34 3.98 4.84
N CYS A 85 -4.87 5.00 5.51
CA CYS A 85 -4.16 6.21 5.87
C CYS A 85 -4.68 6.73 7.21
N LEU A 86 -3.83 7.39 7.97
CA LEU A 86 -4.22 7.98 9.25
C LEU A 86 -5.27 9.07 9.04
N GLY A 87 -6.40 8.98 9.76
CA GLY A 87 -7.54 9.89 9.62
C GLY A 87 -8.51 9.52 8.51
N TYR A 88 -8.34 8.36 7.88
CA TYR A 88 -9.23 7.85 6.84
C TYR A 88 -9.69 6.42 7.17
N GLN A 89 -10.88 6.09 6.72
CA GLN A 89 -11.39 4.72 6.83
C GLN A 89 -10.64 3.80 5.86
N PRO A 90 -10.22 2.60 6.30
CA PRO A 90 -9.53 1.66 5.42
C PRO A 90 -10.46 1.12 4.34
N LEU A 91 -9.95 1.02 3.13
CA LEU A 91 -10.66 0.48 1.97
C LEU A 91 -10.04 -0.86 1.58
N THR A 92 -10.87 -1.89 1.46
CA THR A 92 -10.42 -3.25 1.11
C THR A 92 -11.07 -3.70 -0.19
N TYR A 93 -10.26 -4.19 -1.11
CA TYR A 93 -10.69 -4.90 -2.31
C TYR A 93 -10.34 -6.39 -2.17
N THR A 94 -11.27 -7.24 -2.50
CA THR A 94 -11.09 -8.70 -2.53
C THR A 94 -11.18 -9.21 -3.97
N ASP A 95 -10.76 -10.45 -4.19
CA ASP A 95 -10.85 -11.12 -5.50
C ASP A 95 -10.11 -10.42 -6.66
N VAL A 96 -9.06 -9.64 -6.34
CA VAL A 96 -8.22 -9.02 -7.37
C VAL A 96 -7.32 -10.08 -8.00
N ASN A 97 -7.41 -10.21 -9.33
CA ASN A 97 -6.61 -11.16 -10.09
C ASN A 97 -5.63 -10.41 -11.00
N LEU A 98 -4.36 -10.73 -10.89
CA LEU A 98 -3.28 -10.08 -11.65
C LEU A 98 -2.88 -10.94 -12.85
N GLN A 99 -2.85 -10.32 -14.03
CA GLN A 99 -2.40 -10.99 -15.24
C GLN A 99 -0.89 -10.93 -15.37
N LEU A 100 -0.32 -11.98 -15.97
CA LEU A 100 1.11 -12.08 -16.22
C LEU A 100 1.57 -10.96 -17.16
N ALA A 101 2.70 -10.34 -16.86
CA ALA A 101 3.32 -9.27 -17.61
C ALA A 101 2.46 -8.00 -17.78
N GLU A 102 1.45 -7.83 -16.96
CA GLU A 102 0.54 -6.69 -16.98
C GLU A 102 0.58 -5.91 -15.65
N THR A 103 0.32 -4.59 -15.76
CA THR A 103 0.07 -3.75 -14.59
C THR A 103 -1.41 -3.55 -14.41
N PHE A 104 -1.97 -4.13 -13.36
CA PHE A 104 -3.36 -3.93 -12.99
C PHE A 104 -3.55 -2.56 -12.35
N ALA A 105 -4.45 -1.74 -12.91
CA ALA A 105 -4.73 -0.41 -12.38
C ALA A 105 -5.87 -0.47 -11.34
N LEU A 106 -5.55 -0.21 -10.07
CA LEU A 106 -6.52 -0.17 -8.97
C LEU A 106 -6.45 1.17 -8.27
N ASN A 107 -7.49 1.99 -8.41
CA ASN A 107 -7.60 3.28 -7.74
C ASN A 107 -8.46 3.14 -6.49
N GLY A 108 -8.09 3.83 -5.42
CA GLY A 108 -8.85 3.87 -4.17
C GLY A 108 -9.30 5.28 -3.83
N GLN A 109 -10.52 5.39 -3.31
CA GLN A 109 -11.03 6.62 -2.72
C GLN A 109 -11.32 6.36 -1.25
N LEU A 110 -10.57 7.02 -0.35
CA LEU A 110 -10.74 6.88 1.09
C LEU A 110 -11.69 7.96 1.62
N ALA A 111 -12.58 7.57 2.51
CA ALA A 111 -13.42 8.49 3.24
C ALA A 111 -12.71 8.95 4.52
N GLU A 112 -12.87 10.20 4.90
CA GLU A 112 -12.35 10.71 6.18
C GLU A 112 -13.04 10.00 7.34
N ASP A 113 -12.24 9.61 8.34
CA ASP A 113 -12.75 8.97 9.55
C ASP A 113 -13.12 10.05 10.57
N SER A 114 -14.40 10.43 10.57
CA SER A 114 -14.95 11.42 11.49
C SER A 114 -15.05 10.92 12.95
N GLU A 115 -14.94 9.61 13.18
CA GLU A 115 -15.00 9.07 14.55
C GLU A 115 -13.71 9.33 15.32
N MET A 116 -12.54 9.32 14.67
CA MET A 116 -11.27 9.65 15.32
C MET A 116 -11.22 11.09 15.87
N LEU A 117 -11.85 12.03 15.20
CA LEU A 117 -11.92 13.42 15.66
C LEU A 117 -12.85 13.57 16.87
N GLY A 118 -13.89 12.75 16.96
CA GLY A 118 -14.82 12.74 18.10
C GLY A 118 -14.18 12.15 19.38
N GLU A 119 -13.41 11.10 19.25
CA GLU A 119 -12.77 10.45 20.38
C GLU A 119 -11.63 11.28 20.97
N ALA A 120 -10.84 11.95 20.13
CA ALA A 120 -9.80 12.88 20.59
C ALA A 120 -10.39 14.10 21.34
N MET A 121 -11.53 14.63 20.91
CA MET A 121 -12.23 15.72 21.61
C MET A 121 -12.79 15.27 22.95
N VAL A 122 -13.33 14.06 23.07
CA VAL A 122 -13.89 13.53 24.33
C VAL A 122 -12.78 13.31 25.36
N ILE A 123 -11.61 12.81 24.97
CA ILE A 123 -10.48 12.62 25.88
C ILE A 123 -9.95 13.96 26.39
N ALA A 124 -9.84 14.98 25.54
CA ALA A 124 -9.43 16.32 25.96
C ALA A 124 -10.45 16.98 26.92
N ALA A 125 -11.75 16.81 26.66
CA ALA A 125 -12.80 17.34 27.52
C ALA A 125 -12.86 16.60 28.88
N SER A 126 -12.60 15.30 28.93
CA SER A 126 -12.58 14.55 30.19
C SER A 126 -11.32 14.86 31.01
N ALA A 127 -10.17 15.10 30.38
CA ALA A 127 -8.95 15.51 31.07
C ALA A 127 -9.10 16.90 31.73
N SER A 128 -9.79 17.83 31.09
CA SER A 128 -10.05 19.16 31.68
C SER A 128 -11.02 19.09 32.86
N LYS A 129 -12.00 18.19 32.86
CA LYS A 129 -12.91 17.98 34.00
C LYS A 129 -12.20 17.35 35.19
N PHE A 130 -11.21 16.47 34.96
CA PHE A 130 -10.46 15.82 36.03
C PHE A 130 -9.52 16.79 36.77
N SER A 131 -8.95 17.76 36.06
CA SER A 131 -8.08 18.76 36.68
C SER A 131 -8.84 19.83 37.47
N ALA A 132 -10.08 20.15 37.12
CA ALA A 132 -10.91 21.10 37.83
C ALA A 132 -11.47 20.55 39.18
N GLN A 133 -11.66 19.22 39.26
CA GLN A 133 -12.22 18.60 40.48
C GLN A 133 -11.17 18.32 41.57
N LYS A 134 -9.87 18.40 41.24
CA LYS A 134 -8.80 18.16 42.21
C LYS A 134 -8.38 19.42 43.00
N MET A 135 -8.91 20.60 42.68
CA MET A 135 -8.60 21.86 43.35
C MET A 135 -9.66 22.25 44.41
N GLY A 136 -10.63 21.43 44.70
CA GLY A 136 -11.73 21.75 45.59
C GLY A 136 -11.83 20.91 46.85
N SER A 137 -10.72 20.44 47.43
CA SER A 137 -10.74 19.83 48.76
C SER A 137 -9.91 20.68 49.74
N ALA A 138 -10.48 21.79 50.13
CA ALA A 138 -10.02 22.49 51.29
C ALA A 138 -10.45 21.70 52.54
N THR A 139 -9.49 21.11 53.18
CA THR A 139 -9.63 20.46 54.49
C THR A 139 -10.03 21.46 55.54
N ASN A 140 -11.24 21.38 56.00
CA ASN A 140 -11.68 22.07 57.21
C ASN A 140 -11.22 21.24 58.41
N ILE A 141 -10.12 21.64 59.03
CA ILE A 141 -9.70 21.12 60.32
C ILE A 141 -10.43 21.94 61.37
N SER A 142 -11.53 21.39 61.88
CA SER A 142 -12.18 21.89 63.06
C SER A 142 -11.39 21.39 64.28
N SER A 143 -10.68 22.30 64.89
CA SER A 143 -10.12 22.13 66.22
C SER A 143 -11.25 22.28 67.21
N LYS A 144 -11.52 21.25 68.00
CA LYS A 144 -12.36 21.34 69.16
C LYS A 144 -11.59 20.69 70.32
N GLU A 145 -11.47 21.48 71.42
CA GLU A 145 -10.98 21.16 72.75
C GLU A 145 -11.35 19.77 73.28
#